data_d39875cfb7053a26566801aadb13ee9d
#
_entry.id   d39875cfb7053a26566801aadb13ee9d
#
_cell.length_a   1.000
_cell.length_b   1.000
_cell.length_c   1.000
_cell.angle_alpha   90.00
_cell.angle_beta   90.00
_cell.angle_gamma   90.00
#
_symmetry.space_group_name_H-M   'P 1'
#
loop_
_entity.id
_entity.type
_entity.pdbx_description
1 polymer ?
#
loop_
_entity_poly.entity_id
_entity_poly.type
_entity_poly.pdbx_seq_one_letter_code
_entity_poly.pdbx_strand_id
1 'polypeptide(L)'
;VQDSTVPLIAMEFAFTGGATQDPSQKPGVSHMVAGLLKEGSGDLDFKTFHKRLERRAIELRFRSTHDHFQGSLRTLKDNADEAFDLLRMALTSPRFDAADVERIRATVLARLRHDSTDPSSVAHRKFLEAAFSDHPYARPAGGSLESVPKIEVADLKAYGRRVIAKDTLKIAVVGDVDPGVLCKLLDKTFGSLPTKAEATPVPEVVPAKPPRRVFIPLDVPQTVVTFGGPAVRRSEPDFMAAYVVNHILGGAGLTSRLFREVREKRGLAYSVRENLVWLDHSAIFLGNSATCADRADETVEEIEKQVRHISEEGPTQQELDDGKSYLKGSQVLALNTSSKLARTLLRHQLDKLAIDYFEKHNAMVDLVTLEDAKRAAQRLWGEGLLTIIVGRSPRDAAQPTPCHREPHPR
;
A
#
# COMPACT_ATOMS: atom_id res chain seq x y z
N VAL A 1 -7.10 4.34 22.03
CA VAL A 1 -7.81 5.61 22.27
C VAL A 1 -9.25 5.30 22.61
N GLN A 2 -9.72 5.75 23.78
CA GLN A 2 -11.11 5.61 24.16
C GLN A 2 -11.93 6.74 23.52
N ASP A 3 -13.01 6.37 22.82
CA ASP A 3 -13.93 7.31 22.17
C ASP A 3 -15.35 6.73 22.26
N SER A 4 -16.16 7.32 23.12
CA SER A 4 -17.54 6.89 23.39
C SER A 4 -18.59 7.66 22.60
N THR A 5 -18.19 8.42 21.59
CA THR A 5 -19.09 9.19 20.72
C THR A 5 -20.07 8.26 19.98
N VAL A 6 -19.60 7.08 19.58
CA VAL A 6 -20.40 6.03 18.93
C VAL A 6 -20.09 4.70 19.62
N PRO A 7 -21.09 3.82 19.92
CA PRO A 7 -20.87 2.54 20.58
C PRO A 7 -20.19 1.51 19.66
N LEU A 8 -19.01 1.82 19.20
CA LEU A 8 -18.27 1.11 18.20
C LEU A 8 -16.82 0.86 18.63
N ILE A 9 -16.26 -0.30 18.30
CA ILE A 9 -14.86 -0.64 18.51
C ILE A 9 -14.24 -0.90 17.14
N ALA A 10 -13.18 -0.18 16.83
CA ALA A 10 -12.35 -0.38 15.65
C ALA A 10 -10.93 -0.78 16.09
N MET A 11 -10.47 -1.93 15.64
CA MET A 11 -9.14 -2.44 15.89
C MET A 11 -8.43 -2.69 14.56
N GLU A 12 -7.20 -2.22 14.47
CA GLU A 12 -6.24 -2.57 13.41
C GLU A 12 -5.04 -3.26 14.07
N PHE A 13 -4.54 -4.32 13.46
CA PHE A 13 -3.37 -5.02 13.97
C PHE A 13 -2.49 -5.53 12.83
N ALA A 14 -1.22 -5.77 13.13
CA ALA A 14 -0.26 -6.28 12.18
C ALA A 14 0.78 -7.18 12.85
N PHE A 15 1.20 -8.19 12.09
CA PHE A 15 2.39 -8.99 12.35
C PHE A 15 3.46 -8.62 11.32
N THR A 16 4.72 -8.57 11.70
CA THR A 16 5.83 -8.41 10.75
C THR A 16 6.00 -9.69 9.94
N GLY A 17 6.15 -9.55 8.62
CA GLY A 17 6.32 -10.69 7.73
C GLY A 17 5.10 -10.91 6.83
N GLY A 18 4.97 -10.11 5.78
CA GLY A 18 3.98 -10.30 4.71
C GLY A 18 4.46 -11.24 3.61
N ALA A 19 4.34 -10.81 2.35
CA ALA A 19 4.76 -11.60 1.18
C ALA A 19 6.28 -11.83 1.11
N THR A 20 7.08 -11.05 1.82
CA THR A 20 8.52 -11.32 1.96
C THR A 20 8.82 -12.67 2.60
N GLN A 21 7.88 -13.21 3.37
CA GLN A 21 7.97 -14.52 4.01
C GLN A 21 7.42 -15.67 3.16
N ASP A 22 6.88 -15.39 1.98
CA ASP A 22 6.46 -16.44 1.06
C ASP A 22 7.67 -17.24 0.55
N PRO A 23 7.59 -18.56 0.39
CA PRO A 23 8.63 -19.33 -0.26
C PRO A 23 8.91 -18.76 -1.66
N SER A 24 10.18 -18.69 -2.06
CA SER A 24 10.60 -18.08 -3.33
C SER A 24 9.90 -18.68 -4.56
N GLN A 25 9.59 -19.98 -4.51
CA GLN A 25 8.91 -20.70 -5.59
C GLN A 25 7.37 -20.66 -5.50
N LYS A 26 6.84 -20.14 -4.40
CA LYS A 26 5.38 -20.09 -4.12
C LYS A 26 4.94 -18.71 -3.63
N PRO A 27 5.29 -17.59 -4.32
CA PRO A 27 4.75 -16.29 -3.97
C PRO A 27 3.22 -16.31 -4.01
N GLY A 28 2.56 -15.60 -3.08
CA GLY A 28 1.12 -15.57 -2.92
C GLY A 28 0.58 -16.40 -1.74
N VAL A 29 1.44 -17.13 -1.02
CA VAL A 29 1.02 -17.90 0.18
C VAL A 29 0.39 -16.97 1.21
N SER A 30 1.03 -15.87 1.56
CA SER A 30 0.51 -14.87 2.51
C SER A 30 -0.84 -14.28 2.07
N HIS A 31 -1.00 -14.05 0.77
CA HIS A 31 -2.24 -13.54 0.20
C HIS A 31 -3.37 -14.57 0.30
N MET A 32 -3.08 -15.85 0.01
CA MET A 32 -4.03 -16.95 0.17
C MET A 32 -4.43 -17.14 1.65
N VAL A 33 -3.47 -17.07 2.59
CA VAL A 33 -3.78 -17.13 4.04
C VAL A 33 -4.72 -16.00 4.42
N ALA A 34 -4.43 -14.76 4.00
CA ALA A 34 -5.31 -13.62 4.30
C ALA A 34 -6.74 -13.80 3.78
N GLY A 35 -6.90 -14.41 2.62
CA GLY A 35 -8.21 -14.75 2.07
C GLY A 35 -8.94 -15.84 2.85
N LEU A 36 -8.19 -16.80 3.42
CA LEU A 36 -8.73 -18.03 3.98
C LEU A 36 -9.05 -17.99 5.48
N LEU A 37 -8.43 -17.07 6.27
CA LEU A 37 -8.62 -17.05 7.72
C LEU A 37 -10.07 -16.87 8.19
N LYS A 38 -10.92 -16.29 7.36
CA LYS A 38 -12.35 -16.11 7.64
C LYS A 38 -13.26 -17.16 6.95
N GLU A 39 -12.69 -18.12 6.25
CA GLU A 39 -13.43 -19.12 5.47
C GLU A 39 -13.75 -20.39 6.26
N GLY A 40 -13.79 -20.26 7.58
CA GLY A 40 -14.07 -21.31 8.56
C GLY A 40 -12.94 -21.47 9.58
N SER A 41 -13.30 -21.65 10.85
CA SER A 41 -12.34 -21.76 11.94
C SER A 41 -12.88 -22.60 13.09
N GLY A 42 -12.04 -23.44 13.69
CA GLY A 42 -12.43 -24.38 14.74
C GLY A 42 -13.49 -25.35 14.25
N ASP A 43 -14.63 -25.39 14.92
CA ASP A 43 -15.81 -26.18 14.57
C ASP A 43 -16.78 -25.47 13.60
N LEU A 44 -16.53 -24.19 13.29
CA LEU A 44 -17.36 -23.39 12.40
C LEU A 44 -16.89 -23.55 10.94
N ASP A 45 -17.77 -24.07 10.10
CA ASP A 45 -17.58 -24.03 8.65
C ASP A 45 -17.75 -22.63 8.10
N PHE A 46 -17.44 -22.43 6.82
CA PHE A 46 -17.58 -21.15 6.12
C PHE A 46 -18.95 -20.48 6.34
N LYS A 47 -20.04 -21.23 6.13
CA LYS A 47 -21.41 -20.70 6.22
C LYS A 47 -21.75 -20.24 7.64
N THR A 48 -21.38 -21.04 8.63
CA THR A 48 -21.66 -20.75 10.04
C THR A 48 -20.81 -19.59 10.52
N PHE A 49 -19.53 -19.51 10.13
CA PHE A 49 -18.62 -18.44 10.47
C PHE A 49 -19.14 -17.09 9.91
N HIS A 50 -19.45 -17.03 8.62
CA HIS A 50 -19.98 -15.83 7.97
C HIS A 50 -21.34 -15.41 8.53
N LYS A 51 -22.24 -16.37 8.80
CA LYS A 51 -23.54 -16.08 9.43
C LYS A 51 -23.39 -15.43 10.80
N ARG A 52 -22.38 -15.83 11.60
CA ARG A 52 -22.09 -15.16 12.89
C ARG A 52 -21.61 -13.74 12.70
N LEU A 53 -20.69 -13.49 11.76
CA LEU A 53 -20.23 -12.15 11.42
C LEU A 53 -21.38 -11.23 11.00
N GLU A 54 -22.23 -11.70 10.08
CA GLU A 54 -23.33 -10.92 9.52
C GLU A 54 -24.41 -10.60 10.56
N ARG A 55 -24.83 -11.60 11.34
CA ARG A 55 -25.89 -11.40 12.37
C ARG A 55 -25.51 -10.36 13.43
N ARG A 56 -24.23 -10.15 13.66
CA ARG A 56 -23.70 -9.20 14.67
C ARG A 56 -23.09 -7.96 14.06
N ALA A 57 -23.20 -7.78 12.74
CA ALA A 57 -22.55 -6.68 12.01
C ALA A 57 -21.06 -6.55 12.34
N ILE A 58 -20.37 -7.69 12.44
CA ILE A 58 -18.93 -7.76 12.70
C ILE A 58 -18.20 -7.71 11.36
N GLU A 59 -17.34 -6.74 11.18
CA GLU A 59 -16.44 -6.67 10.03
C GLU A 59 -15.07 -7.18 10.42
N LEU A 60 -14.66 -8.30 9.83
CA LEU A 60 -13.35 -8.91 10.01
C LEU A 60 -12.67 -9.03 8.64
N ARG A 61 -11.48 -8.45 8.52
CA ARG A 61 -10.70 -8.48 7.27
C ARG A 61 -9.24 -8.78 7.55
N PHE A 62 -8.61 -9.49 6.62
CA PHE A 62 -7.18 -9.74 6.63
C PHE A 62 -6.59 -9.34 5.29
N ARG A 63 -5.34 -8.91 5.30
CA ARG A 63 -4.57 -8.58 4.10
C ARG A 63 -3.08 -8.85 4.33
N SER A 64 -2.38 -9.17 3.27
CA SER A 64 -0.92 -9.23 3.26
C SER A 64 -0.37 -8.08 2.39
N THR A 65 0.65 -7.39 2.91
CA THR A 65 1.52 -6.49 2.15
C THR A 65 2.87 -7.17 1.92
N HIS A 66 3.87 -6.48 1.41
CA HIS A 66 5.21 -7.07 1.35
C HIS A 66 5.75 -7.38 2.76
N ASP A 67 5.63 -6.45 3.70
CA ASP A 67 6.30 -6.53 5.00
C ASP A 67 5.39 -6.97 6.16
N HIS A 68 4.07 -6.87 6.00
CA HIS A 68 3.15 -7.09 7.11
C HIS A 68 1.96 -7.97 6.73
N PHE A 69 1.60 -8.88 7.63
CA PHE A 69 0.29 -9.51 7.66
C PHE A 69 -0.62 -8.71 8.58
N GLN A 70 -1.71 -8.19 8.06
CA GLN A 70 -2.55 -7.22 8.75
C GLN A 70 -3.98 -7.73 8.88
N GLY A 71 -4.64 -7.32 9.97
CA GLY A 71 -6.06 -7.55 10.14
C GLY A 71 -6.77 -6.32 10.69
N SER A 72 -8.06 -6.23 10.41
CA SER A 72 -8.95 -5.22 10.98
C SER A 72 -10.21 -5.87 11.53
N LEU A 73 -10.67 -5.39 12.68
CA LEU A 73 -11.92 -5.78 13.31
C LEU A 73 -12.72 -4.53 13.61
N ARG A 74 -13.99 -4.51 13.17
CA ARG A 74 -14.95 -3.46 13.53
C ARG A 74 -16.23 -4.10 14.02
N THR A 75 -16.71 -3.67 15.18
CA THR A 75 -17.90 -4.23 15.81
C THR A 75 -18.62 -3.20 16.68
N LEU A 76 -19.89 -3.42 16.96
CA LEU A 76 -20.58 -2.73 18.02
C LEU A 76 -20.05 -3.20 19.39
N LYS A 77 -20.06 -2.31 20.39
CA LYS A 77 -19.62 -2.58 21.75
C LYS A 77 -20.27 -3.85 22.34
N ASP A 78 -21.59 -3.99 22.17
CA ASP A 78 -22.36 -5.11 22.71
C ASP A 78 -22.01 -6.47 22.06
N ASN A 79 -21.34 -6.45 20.93
CA ASN A 79 -20.91 -7.66 20.20
C ASN A 79 -19.40 -7.94 20.36
N ALA A 80 -18.71 -7.20 21.24
CA ALA A 80 -17.26 -7.28 21.38
C ALA A 80 -16.77 -8.69 21.70
N ASP A 81 -17.37 -9.37 22.68
CA ASP A 81 -16.97 -10.72 23.09
C ASP A 81 -17.02 -11.72 21.93
N GLU A 82 -18.11 -11.72 21.14
CA GLU A 82 -18.24 -12.61 19.98
C GLU A 82 -17.28 -12.23 18.86
N ALA A 83 -17.08 -10.93 18.62
CA ALA A 83 -16.18 -10.44 17.59
C ALA A 83 -14.72 -10.84 17.87
N PHE A 84 -14.26 -10.68 19.10
CA PHE A 84 -12.91 -11.05 19.52
C PHE A 84 -12.72 -12.58 19.57
N ASP A 85 -13.77 -13.35 19.89
CA ASP A 85 -13.75 -14.81 19.80
C ASP A 85 -13.61 -15.30 18.36
N LEU A 86 -14.38 -14.75 17.42
CA LEU A 86 -14.27 -15.10 16.01
C LEU A 86 -12.89 -14.75 15.45
N LEU A 87 -12.32 -13.59 15.84
CA LEU A 87 -10.95 -13.22 15.48
C LEU A 87 -9.94 -14.22 16.05
N ARG A 88 -10.06 -14.59 17.33
CA ARG A 88 -9.20 -15.60 17.98
C ARG A 88 -9.24 -16.90 17.20
N MET A 89 -10.43 -17.41 16.90
CA MET A 89 -10.60 -18.66 16.15
C MET A 89 -9.94 -18.57 14.76
N ALA A 90 -10.13 -17.45 14.05
CA ALA A 90 -9.52 -17.22 12.74
C ALA A 90 -8.00 -17.29 12.79
N LEU A 91 -7.37 -16.74 13.84
CA LEU A 91 -5.91 -16.70 13.98
C LEU A 91 -5.32 -18.01 14.49
N THR A 92 -6.04 -18.73 15.39
CA THR A 92 -5.47 -19.88 16.10
C THR A 92 -5.89 -21.23 15.52
N SER A 93 -7.02 -21.29 14.84
CA SER A 93 -7.62 -22.57 14.42
C SER A 93 -8.27 -22.48 13.02
N PRO A 94 -7.60 -21.88 12.01
CA PRO A 94 -8.14 -21.83 10.66
C PRO A 94 -8.25 -23.25 10.09
N ARG A 95 -9.37 -23.54 9.42
CA ARG A 95 -9.65 -24.91 8.92
C ARG A 95 -8.87 -25.23 7.66
N PHE A 96 -8.80 -24.30 6.72
CA PHE A 96 -8.25 -24.55 5.38
C PHE A 96 -8.90 -25.77 4.70
N ASP A 97 -10.22 -25.84 4.75
CA ASP A 97 -10.97 -26.92 4.11
C ASP A 97 -10.72 -26.91 2.59
N ALA A 98 -10.56 -28.09 1.99
CA ALA A 98 -10.14 -28.21 0.59
C ALA A 98 -11.05 -27.44 -0.39
N ALA A 99 -12.37 -27.47 -0.16
CA ALA A 99 -13.34 -26.75 -0.98
C ALA A 99 -13.16 -25.24 -0.90
N ASP A 100 -12.87 -24.69 0.29
CA ASP A 100 -12.65 -23.26 0.50
C ASP A 100 -11.30 -22.81 -0.07
N VAL A 101 -10.26 -23.64 0.09
CA VAL A 101 -8.95 -23.38 -0.52
C VAL A 101 -9.08 -23.30 -2.04
N GLU A 102 -9.79 -24.22 -2.68
CA GLU A 102 -9.98 -24.19 -4.13
C GLU A 102 -10.84 -23.01 -4.59
N ARG A 103 -11.86 -22.65 -3.84
CA ARG A 103 -12.69 -21.47 -4.12
C ARG A 103 -11.88 -20.16 -4.05
N ILE A 104 -11.08 -19.97 -3.01
CA ILE A 104 -10.20 -18.80 -2.87
C ILE A 104 -9.11 -18.82 -3.94
N ARG A 105 -8.50 -19.98 -4.22
CA ARG A 105 -7.53 -20.14 -5.32
C ARG A 105 -8.13 -19.70 -6.66
N ALA A 106 -9.33 -20.16 -6.98
CA ALA A 106 -10.02 -19.78 -8.21
C ALA A 106 -10.25 -18.26 -8.29
N THR A 107 -10.64 -17.64 -7.18
CA THR A 107 -10.82 -16.18 -7.08
C THR A 107 -9.50 -15.43 -7.31
N VAL A 108 -8.41 -15.89 -6.68
CA VAL A 108 -7.08 -15.28 -6.87
C VAL A 108 -6.61 -15.45 -8.32
N LEU A 109 -6.76 -16.64 -8.91
CA LEU A 109 -6.38 -16.87 -10.30
C LEU A 109 -7.22 -16.05 -11.30
N ALA A 110 -8.51 -15.85 -11.05
CA ALA A 110 -9.36 -15.00 -11.87
C ALA A 110 -8.87 -13.55 -11.83
N ARG A 111 -8.54 -13.05 -10.64
CA ARG A 111 -7.93 -11.72 -10.47
C ARG A 111 -6.58 -11.61 -11.19
N LEU A 112 -5.69 -12.58 -11.01
CA LEU A 112 -4.37 -12.56 -11.66
C LEU A 112 -4.47 -12.59 -13.20
N ARG A 113 -5.47 -13.29 -13.78
CA ARG A 113 -5.74 -13.22 -15.23
C ARG A 113 -6.16 -11.81 -15.65
N HIS A 114 -7.05 -11.18 -14.89
CA HIS A 114 -7.41 -9.79 -15.14
C HIS A 114 -6.19 -8.86 -15.04
N ASP A 115 -5.43 -8.96 -13.96
CA ASP A 115 -4.23 -8.14 -13.70
C ASP A 115 -3.14 -8.34 -14.78
N SER A 116 -3.11 -9.50 -15.45
CA SER A 116 -2.16 -9.77 -16.53
C SER A 116 -2.47 -9.00 -17.82
N THR A 117 -3.69 -8.53 -17.99
CA THR A 117 -4.15 -7.70 -19.13
C THR A 117 -4.41 -6.25 -18.75
N ASP A 118 -4.36 -5.91 -17.46
CA ASP A 118 -4.46 -4.53 -16.99
C ASP A 118 -3.10 -3.82 -17.07
N PRO A 119 -2.96 -2.74 -17.89
CA PRO A 119 -1.68 -2.09 -18.10
C PRO A 119 -1.08 -1.49 -16.81
N SER A 120 -1.90 -1.04 -15.87
CA SER A 120 -1.42 -0.50 -14.59
C SER A 120 -0.81 -1.58 -13.72
N SER A 121 -1.44 -2.74 -13.62
CA SER A 121 -0.94 -3.90 -12.89
C SER A 121 0.35 -4.46 -13.51
N VAL A 122 0.41 -4.52 -14.83
CA VAL A 122 1.62 -4.93 -15.56
C VAL A 122 2.76 -3.95 -15.33
N ALA A 123 2.51 -2.64 -15.46
CA ALA A 123 3.52 -1.60 -15.26
C ALA A 123 4.06 -1.60 -13.83
N HIS A 124 3.18 -1.69 -12.81
CA HIS A 124 3.58 -1.74 -11.41
C HIS A 124 4.45 -2.97 -11.10
N ARG A 125 4.05 -4.15 -11.56
CA ARG A 125 4.83 -5.39 -11.36
C ARG A 125 6.21 -5.27 -12.02
N LYS A 126 6.27 -4.80 -13.26
CA LYS A 126 7.53 -4.63 -13.99
C LYS A 126 8.43 -3.56 -13.39
N PHE A 127 7.85 -2.54 -12.79
CA PHE A 127 8.60 -1.56 -12.02
C PHE A 127 9.28 -2.21 -10.80
N LEU A 128 8.55 -2.98 -9.99
CA LEU A 128 9.11 -3.65 -8.82
C LEU A 128 10.18 -4.69 -9.21
N GLU A 129 9.95 -5.47 -10.28
CA GLU A 129 10.94 -6.39 -10.83
C GLU A 129 12.24 -5.66 -11.25
N ALA A 130 12.12 -4.52 -11.92
CA ALA A 130 13.27 -3.74 -12.37
C ALA A 130 13.97 -2.98 -11.23
N ALA A 131 13.22 -2.52 -10.22
CA ALA A 131 13.75 -1.79 -9.08
C ALA A 131 14.46 -2.69 -8.07
N PHE A 132 13.97 -3.91 -7.85
CA PHE A 132 14.43 -4.76 -6.75
C PHE A 132 15.10 -6.08 -7.16
N SER A 133 15.13 -6.40 -8.44
CA SER A 133 15.82 -7.60 -8.99
C SER A 133 15.51 -8.89 -8.19
N ASP A 134 16.51 -9.49 -7.55
CA ASP A 134 16.38 -10.75 -6.80
C ASP A 134 15.82 -10.60 -5.38
N HIS A 135 15.59 -9.37 -4.93
CA HIS A 135 15.03 -9.13 -3.59
C HIS A 135 13.55 -9.58 -3.51
N PRO A 136 13.07 -10.02 -2.32
CA PRO A 136 11.66 -10.39 -2.12
C PRO A 136 10.64 -9.34 -2.60
N TYR A 137 10.99 -8.06 -2.62
CA TYR A 137 10.12 -6.99 -3.12
C TYR A 137 9.86 -7.03 -4.63
N ALA A 138 10.72 -7.69 -5.41
CA ALA A 138 10.47 -7.91 -6.83
C ALA A 138 9.39 -8.97 -7.10
N ARG A 139 9.12 -9.84 -6.12
CA ARG A 139 8.12 -10.90 -6.25
C ARG A 139 6.70 -10.35 -6.08
N PRO A 140 5.73 -10.80 -6.91
CA PRO A 140 4.36 -10.32 -6.79
C PRO A 140 3.74 -10.79 -5.45
N ALA A 141 3.36 -9.86 -4.57
CA ALA A 141 2.79 -10.17 -3.26
C ALA A 141 1.47 -10.98 -3.34
N GLY A 142 0.71 -10.83 -4.41
CA GLY A 142 -0.50 -11.63 -4.69
C GLY A 142 -0.24 -12.98 -5.34
N GLY A 143 1.02 -13.33 -5.63
CA GLY A 143 1.38 -14.51 -6.39
C GLY A 143 1.33 -14.33 -7.91
N SER A 144 1.48 -15.43 -8.65
CA SER A 144 1.39 -15.48 -10.11
C SER A 144 0.50 -16.62 -10.57
N LEU A 145 0.17 -16.64 -11.87
CA LEU A 145 -0.58 -17.75 -12.48
C LEU A 145 0.16 -19.08 -12.38
N GLU A 146 1.49 -19.07 -12.26
CA GLU A 146 2.35 -20.26 -12.12
C GLU A 146 2.54 -20.69 -10.66
N SER A 147 2.57 -19.74 -9.72
CA SER A 147 2.86 -20.02 -8.30
C SER A 147 1.62 -20.43 -7.49
N VAL A 148 0.51 -19.72 -7.68
CA VAL A 148 -0.72 -19.94 -6.91
C VAL A 148 -1.27 -21.37 -7.04
N PRO A 149 -1.24 -22.04 -8.23
CA PRO A 149 -1.64 -23.43 -8.34
C PRO A 149 -0.81 -24.43 -7.53
N LYS A 150 0.45 -24.06 -7.20
CA LYS A 150 1.39 -24.93 -6.46
C LYS A 150 1.30 -24.77 -4.94
N ILE A 151 0.49 -23.82 -4.45
CA ILE A 151 0.32 -23.58 -3.02
C ILE A 151 -0.54 -24.68 -2.41
N GLU A 152 -0.03 -25.34 -1.40
CA GLU A 152 -0.69 -26.42 -0.67
C GLU A 152 -1.14 -25.98 0.73
N VAL A 153 -2.06 -26.72 1.35
CA VAL A 153 -2.51 -26.45 2.73
C VAL A 153 -1.34 -26.46 3.72
N ALA A 154 -0.32 -27.28 3.47
CA ALA A 154 0.90 -27.32 4.28
C ALA A 154 1.64 -25.99 4.26
N ASP A 155 1.72 -25.31 3.10
CA ASP A 155 2.34 -24.00 2.95
C ASP A 155 1.60 -22.92 3.75
N LEU A 156 0.24 -22.96 3.69
CA LEU A 156 -0.62 -22.02 4.42
C LEU A 156 -0.42 -22.15 5.94
N LYS A 157 -0.41 -23.38 6.45
CA LYS A 157 -0.15 -23.67 7.87
C LYS A 157 1.27 -23.28 8.29
N ALA A 158 2.26 -23.55 7.44
CA ALA A 158 3.65 -23.18 7.70
C ALA A 158 3.84 -21.66 7.76
N TYR A 159 3.18 -20.91 6.87
CA TYR A 159 3.18 -19.46 6.91
C TYR A 159 2.58 -18.91 8.22
N GLY A 160 1.42 -19.43 8.64
CA GLY A 160 0.79 -19.02 9.90
C GLY A 160 1.70 -19.20 11.11
N ARG A 161 2.36 -20.36 11.23
CA ARG A 161 3.33 -20.62 12.32
C ARG A 161 4.55 -19.69 12.26
N ARG A 162 4.99 -19.33 11.07
CA ARG A 162 6.16 -18.47 10.87
C ARG A 162 5.92 -17.02 11.22
N VAL A 163 4.72 -16.49 10.96
CA VAL A 163 4.45 -15.06 10.99
C VAL A 163 3.54 -14.65 12.14
N ILE A 164 2.51 -15.45 12.45
CA ILE A 164 1.49 -15.06 13.43
C ILE A 164 2.00 -15.36 14.85
N ALA A 165 2.71 -14.41 15.45
CA ALA A 165 3.32 -14.53 16.78
C ALA A 165 3.30 -13.20 17.53
N LYS A 166 3.39 -13.28 18.88
CA LYS A 166 3.22 -12.13 19.78
C LYS A 166 4.36 -11.11 19.71
N ASP A 167 5.58 -11.53 19.45
CA ASP A 167 6.77 -10.67 19.49
C ASP A 167 6.77 -9.59 18.38
N THR A 168 6.08 -9.84 17.27
CA THR A 168 5.98 -8.90 16.15
C THR A 168 4.64 -8.18 16.09
N LEU A 169 3.69 -8.54 16.96
CA LEU A 169 2.33 -8.01 16.94
C LEU A 169 2.28 -6.54 17.37
N LYS A 170 1.65 -5.72 16.54
CA LYS A 170 1.27 -4.34 16.84
C LYS A 170 -0.25 -4.22 16.76
N ILE A 171 -0.85 -3.51 17.72
CA ILE A 171 -2.30 -3.34 17.83
C ILE A 171 -2.63 -1.87 18.08
N ALA A 172 -3.64 -1.38 17.40
CA ALA A 172 -4.25 -0.09 17.68
C ALA A 172 -5.77 -0.27 17.79
N VAL A 173 -6.34 0.22 18.88
CA VAL A 173 -7.79 0.16 19.14
C VAL A 173 -8.32 1.56 19.41
N VAL A 174 -9.43 1.89 18.77
CA VAL A 174 -10.17 3.14 18.97
C VAL A 174 -11.65 2.81 19.13
N GLY A 175 -12.29 3.34 20.15
CA GLY A 175 -13.73 3.18 20.31
C GLY A 175 -14.21 3.14 21.76
N ASP A 176 -15.49 2.77 21.91
CA ASP A 176 -16.16 2.73 23.21
C ASP A 176 -15.89 1.40 23.93
N VAL A 177 -14.73 1.30 24.50
CA VAL A 177 -14.32 0.15 25.33
C VAL A 177 -13.47 0.61 26.51
N ASP A 178 -13.81 0.10 27.69
CA ASP A 178 -12.99 0.32 28.87
C ASP A 178 -11.62 -0.38 28.75
N PRO A 179 -10.52 0.28 29.16
CA PRO A 179 -9.19 -0.31 29.07
C PRO A 179 -9.03 -1.66 29.76
N GLY A 180 -9.66 -1.87 30.92
CA GLY A 180 -9.60 -3.14 31.65
C GLY A 180 -10.37 -4.26 30.94
N VAL A 181 -11.50 -3.94 30.30
CA VAL A 181 -12.25 -4.88 29.44
C VAL A 181 -11.43 -5.19 28.18
N LEU A 182 -10.85 -4.16 27.55
CA LEU A 182 -10.03 -4.34 26.35
C LEU A 182 -8.83 -5.25 26.61
N CYS A 183 -8.11 -5.09 27.75
CA CYS A 183 -6.99 -5.96 28.08
C CYS A 183 -7.42 -7.43 28.11
N LYS A 184 -8.55 -7.74 28.75
CA LYS A 184 -9.08 -9.13 28.81
C LYS A 184 -9.43 -9.68 27.43
N LEU A 185 -10.04 -8.85 26.56
CA LEU A 185 -10.37 -9.22 25.18
C LEU A 185 -9.11 -9.50 24.36
N LEU A 186 -8.08 -8.66 24.49
CA LEU A 186 -6.81 -8.84 23.78
C LEU A 186 -6.06 -10.08 24.28
N ASP A 187 -5.99 -10.31 25.58
CA ASP A 187 -5.37 -11.50 26.17
C ASP A 187 -6.09 -12.79 25.71
N LYS A 188 -7.41 -12.79 25.70
CA LYS A 188 -8.22 -13.89 25.19
C LYS A 188 -7.93 -14.15 23.71
N THR A 189 -7.78 -13.11 22.91
CA THR A 189 -7.63 -13.21 21.45
C THR A 189 -6.22 -13.61 21.03
N PHE A 190 -5.21 -12.96 21.58
CA PHE A 190 -3.82 -13.11 21.15
C PHE A 190 -2.93 -13.89 22.14
N GLY A 191 -3.40 -14.13 23.37
CA GLY A 191 -2.61 -14.75 24.42
C GLY A 191 -2.11 -16.16 24.09
N SER A 192 -2.89 -16.95 23.35
CA SER A 192 -2.53 -18.32 22.93
C SER A 192 -1.63 -18.40 21.70
N LEU A 193 -1.33 -17.26 21.05
CA LEU A 193 -0.40 -17.25 19.92
C LEU A 193 1.02 -17.61 20.36
N PRO A 194 1.86 -18.16 19.46
CA PRO A 194 3.28 -18.38 19.70
C PRO A 194 3.97 -17.12 20.25
N THR A 195 4.90 -17.30 21.13
CA THR A 195 5.63 -16.16 21.75
C THR A 195 6.55 -15.50 20.74
N LYS A 196 7.14 -16.29 19.82
CA LYS A 196 8.15 -15.82 18.86
C LYS A 196 7.83 -16.29 17.45
N ALA A 197 7.98 -15.37 16.50
CA ALA A 197 7.89 -15.66 15.08
C ALA A 197 9.13 -16.42 14.57
N GLU A 198 8.95 -17.28 13.58
CA GLU A 198 10.03 -18.01 12.90
C GLU A 198 10.33 -17.36 11.53
N ALA A 199 10.27 -16.03 11.49
CA ALA A 199 10.45 -15.27 10.26
C ALA A 199 11.89 -15.32 9.75
N THR A 200 12.02 -15.47 8.44
CA THR A 200 13.33 -15.37 7.77
C THR A 200 13.76 -13.91 7.68
N PRO A 201 14.98 -13.54 8.05
CA PRO A 201 15.48 -12.18 7.89
C PRO A 201 15.39 -11.71 6.42
N VAL A 202 14.87 -10.50 6.23
CA VAL A 202 14.81 -9.84 4.92
C VAL A 202 15.98 -8.85 4.86
N PRO A 203 16.84 -8.89 3.83
CA PRO A 203 17.96 -7.96 3.74
C PRO A 203 17.48 -6.54 3.41
N GLU A 204 18.29 -5.56 3.78
CA GLU A 204 18.13 -4.19 3.32
C GLU A 204 18.46 -4.10 1.82
N VAL A 205 17.70 -3.29 1.08
CA VAL A 205 17.93 -3.12 -0.36
C VAL A 205 17.78 -1.67 -0.79
N VAL A 206 18.69 -1.22 -1.60
CA VAL A 206 18.59 0.04 -2.34
C VAL A 206 18.01 -0.29 -3.71
N PRO A 207 16.94 0.37 -4.15
CA PRO A 207 16.39 0.15 -5.49
C PRO A 207 17.41 0.42 -6.57
N ALA A 208 17.28 -0.25 -7.72
CA ALA A 208 18.16 -0.03 -8.87
C ALA A 208 18.14 1.45 -9.28
N LYS A 209 19.34 1.96 -9.59
CA LYS A 209 19.49 3.38 -9.96
C LYS A 209 18.97 3.64 -11.37
N PRO A 210 18.24 4.75 -11.57
CA PRO A 210 17.91 5.26 -12.90
C PRO A 210 19.14 5.94 -13.56
N PRO A 211 19.06 6.44 -14.84
CA PRO A 211 17.87 6.41 -15.66
C PRO A 211 17.70 5.13 -16.48
N ARG A 212 16.47 4.64 -16.61
CA ARG A 212 16.13 3.50 -17.46
C ARG A 212 14.71 3.58 -17.94
N ARG A 213 14.48 3.44 -19.25
CA ARG A 213 13.13 3.29 -19.85
C ARG A 213 12.94 1.84 -20.32
N VAL A 214 11.77 1.27 -20.02
CA VAL A 214 11.38 -0.07 -20.46
C VAL A 214 10.01 0.03 -21.10
N PHE A 215 9.89 -0.38 -22.37
CA PHE A 215 8.63 -0.45 -23.08
C PHE A 215 8.12 -1.89 -23.10
N ILE A 216 6.83 -2.07 -22.81
CA ILE A 216 6.14 -3.37 -22.81
C ILE A 216 4.94 -3.25 -23.72
N PRO A 217 4.93 -3.95 -24.86
CA PRO A 217 3.82 -3.92 -25.78
C PRO A 217 2.59 -4.62 -25.17
N LEU A 218 1.48 -3.92 -25.15
CA LEU A 218 0.17 -4.44 -24.75
C LEU A 218 -0.90 -3.77 -25.59
N ASP A 219 -1.77 -4.57 -26.21
CA ASP A 219 -2.83 -4.06 -27.07
C ASP A 219 -4.02 -3.53 -26.24
N VAL A 220 -3.88 -2.30 -25.75
CA VAL A 220 -4.85 -1.61 -24.90
C VAL A 220 -5.08 -0.17 -25.41
N PRO A 221 -6.29 0.41 -25.18
CA PRO A 221 -6.60 1.75 -25.66
C PRO A 221 -5.74 2.86 -25.05
N GLN A 222 -5.33 2.71 -23.80
CA GLN A 222 -4.53 3.69 -23.05
C GLN A 222 -3.15 3.14 -22.72
N THR A 223 -2.14 3.97 -22.91
CA THR A 223 -0.79 3.69 -22.46
C THR A 223 -0.64 4.14 -21.01
N VAL A 224 -0.12 3.24 -20.16
CA VAL A 224 0.22 3.55 -18.78
C VAL A 224 1.72 3.76 -18.65
N VAL A 225 2.09 4.83 -17.99
CA VAL A 225 3.45 5.19 -17.62
C VAL A 225 3.59 5.07 -16.11
N THR A 226 4.45 4.17 -15.64
CA THR A 226 4.87 4.08 -14.24
C THR A 226 6.31 4.53 -14.13
N PHE A 227 6.60 5.47 -13.26
CA PHE A 227 7.93 6.03 -13.09
C PHE A 227 8.31 6.11 -11.61
N GLY A 228 9.59 6.08 -11.29
CA GLY A 228 10.03 6.11 -9.91
C GLY A 228 11.54 5.95 -9.74
N GLY A 229 11.95 5.77 -8.49
CA GLY A 229 13.35 5.58 -8.12
C GLY A 229 13.54 5.44 -6.61
N PRO A 230 14.79 5.43 -6.13
CA PRO A 230 15.10 5.42 -4.70
C PRO A 230 14.53 6.64 -3.98
N ALA A 231 14.04 6.45 -2.75
CA ALA A 231 13.53 7.54 -1.92
C ALA A 231 14.22 7.59 -0.56
N VAL A 232 13.84 8.59 0.23
CA VAL A 232 14.32 8.82 1.60
C VAL A 232 13.51 7.94 2.55
N ARG A 233 14.18 7.20 3.44
CA ARG A 233 13.53 6.40 4.47
C ARG A 233 12.88 7.30 5.52
N ARG A 234 11.82 6.79 6.13
CA ARG A 234 11.08 7.55 7.15
C ARG A 234 11.90 7.89 8.40
N SER A 235 12.93 7.12 8.69
CA SER A 235 13.84 7.35 9.81
C SER A 235 14.96 8.36 9.53
N GLU A 236 15.10 8.82 8.29
CA GLU A 236 16.18 9.73 7.90
C GLU A 236 15.84 11.21 8.21
N PRO A 237 16.85 12.03 8.54
CA PRO A 237 16.63 13.45 8.84
C PRO A 237 15.93 14.23 7.72
N ASP A 238 16.25 13.92 6.46
CA ASP A 238 15.68 14.59 5.28
C ASP A 238 14.24 14.14 4.96
N PHE A 239 13.66 13.22 5.74
CA PHE A 239 12.35 12.68 5.47
C PHE A 239 11.27 13.75 5.33
N MET A 240 11.20 14.71 6.26
CA MET A 240 10.13 15.71 6.23
C MET A 240 10.26 16.64 5.02
N ALA A 241 11.48 17.02 4.66
CA ALA A 241 11.72 17.79 3.45
C ALA A 241 11.33 17.02 2.18
N ALA A 242 11.70 15.72 2.11
CA ALA A 242 11.31 14.83 1.02
C ALA A 242 9.78 14.67 0.93
N TYR A 243 9.10 14.56 2.07
CA TYR A 243 7.64 14.46 2.13
C TYR A 243 6.94 15.72 1.60
N VAL A 244 7.46 16.91 1.95
CA VAL A 244 6.92 18.19 1.48
C VAL A 244 7.15 18.36 -0.02
N VAL A 245 8.37 18.12 -0.53
CA VAL A 245 8.63 18.31 -1.98
C VAL A 245 7.91 17.26 -2.83
N ASN A 246 7.75 16.04 -2.34
CA ASN A 246 6.93 15.01 -2.99
C ASN A 246 5.47 15.46 -3.12
N HIS A 247 4.91 16.05 -2.05
CA HIS A 247 3.59 16.64 -2.12
C HIS A 247 3.47 17.69 -3.21
N ILE A 248 4.45 18.60 -3.32
CA ILE A 248 4.49 19.67 -4.32
C ILE A 248 4.56 19.10 -5.74
N LEU A 249 5.42 18.09 -5.99
CA LEU A 249 5.61 17.54 -7.33
C LEU A 249 4.38 16.76 -7.82
N GLY A 250 3.91 15.76 -7.05
CA GLY A 250 2.88 14.81 -7.51
C GLY A 250 1.86 14.37 -6.47
N GLY A 251 2.15 14.56 -5.16
CA GLY A 251 1.33 14.09 -4.06
C GLY A 251 0.08 14.92 -3.77
N ALA A 252 0.06 16.18 -4.18
CA ALA A 252 -1.06 17.12 -3.94
C ALA A 252 -2.29 16.88 -4.84
N GLY A 253 -2.28 15.85 -5.68
CA GLY A 253 -3.38 15.61 -6.62
C GLY A 253 -3.56 16.79 -7.59
N LEU A 254 -4.72 17.46 -7.55
CA LEU A 254 -5.09 18.51 -8.52
C LEU A 254 -4.18 19.76 -8.47
N THR A 255 -3.53 20.04 -7.36
CA THR A 255 -2.68 21.25 -7.19
C THR A 255 -1.20 20.97 -7.38
N SER A 256 -0.82 19.71 -7.65
CA SER A 256 0.59 19.33 -7.86
C SER A 256 1.15 19.89 -9.16
N ARG A 257 2.48 20.05 -9.20
CA ARG A 257 3.19 20.54 -10.39
C ARG A 257 2.95 19.62 -11.59
N LEU A 258 3.06 18.30 -11.42
CA LEU A 258 2.82 17.35 -12.49
C LEU A 258 1.38 17.44 -13.02
N PHE A 259 0.38 17.54 -12.15
CA PHE A 259 -1.01 17.65 -12.59
C PHE A 259 -1.22 18.93 -13.43
N ARG A 260 -0.75 20.06 -12.94
CA ARG A 260 -0.85 21.35 -13.62
C ARG A 260 -0.15 21.31 -14.99
N GLU A 261 1.09 20.83 -15.05
CA GLU A 261 1.89 20.89 -16.28
C GLU A 261 1.50 19.83 -17.31
N VAL A 262 1.23 18.59 -16.87
CA VAL A 262 0.92 17.46 -17.78
C VAL A 262 -0.56 17.46 -18.18
N ARG A 263 -1.47 17.66 -17.22
CA ARG A 263 -2.91 17.57 -17.48
C ARG A 263 -3.52 18.92 -17.85
N GLU A 264 -3.42 19.92 -16.98
CA GLU A 264 -4.19 21.18 -17.19
C GLU A 264 -3.68 21.96 -18.37
N LYS A 265 -2.37 22.21 -18.44
CA LYS A 265 -1.78 23.05 -19.50
C LYS A 265 -1.68 22.34 -20.85
N ARG A 266 -1.41 21.04 -20.89
CA ARG A 266 -1.12 20.31 -22.11
C ARG A 266 -2.15 19.26 -22.48
N GLY A 267 -3.01 18.84 -21.55
CA GLY A 267 -4.01 17.80 -21.77
C GLY A 267 -3.40 16.46 -22.19
N LEU A 268 -2.17 16.15 -21.74
CA LEU A 268 -1.44 14.95 -22.13
C LEU A 268 -1.98 13.70 -21.45
N ALA A 269 -2.42 13.83 -20.20
CA ALA A 269 -2.89 12.70 -19.41
C ALA A 269 -4.17 13.05 -18.65
N TYR A 270 -4.99 12.05 -18.36
CA TYR A 270 -6.15 12.21 -17.50
C TYR A 270 -5.77 12.36 -16.04
N SER A 271 -4.75 11.63 -15.59
CA SER A 271 -4.22 11.70 -14.25
C SER A 271 -2.72 11.50 -14.25
N VAL A 272 -2.04 12.22 -13.37
CA VAL A 272 -0.63 12.00 -13.07
C VAL A 272 -0.43 12.23 -11.57
N ARG A 273 0.24 11.29 -10.93
CA ARG A 273 0.53 11.32 -9.47
C ARG A 273 1.89 10.74 -9.21
N GLU A 274 2.45 11.12 -8.07
CA GLU A 274 3.68 10.55 -7.55
C GLU A 274 3.59 10.54 -6.03
N ASN A 275 4.04 9.46 -5.40
CA ASN A 275 4.00 9.29 -3.95
C ASN A 275 5.26 8.60 -3.44
N LEU A 276 5.64 8.90 -2.20
CA LEU A 276 6.61 8.13 -1.47
C LEU A 276 6.00 6.82 -0.97
N VAL A 277 6.72 5.73 -1.14
CA VAL A 277 6.35 4.39 -0.66
C VAL A 277 7.45 3.88 0.25
N TRP A 278 7.10 3.71 1.52
CA TRP A 278 8.02 3.19 2.53
C TRP A 278 7.75 1.71 2.74
N LEU A 279 8.83 0.95 2.65
CA LEU A 279 8.91 -0.45 2.97
C LEU A 279 9.84 -0.62 4.19
N ASP A 280 9.73 -1.72 4.92
CA ASP A 280 10.56 -1.93 6.12
C ASP A 280 12.06 -1.94 5.78
N HIS A 281 12.42 -2.43 4.58
CA HIS A 281 13.80 -2.63 4.13
C HIS A 281 14.21 -1.74 2.95
N SER A 282 13.35 -0.80 2.52
CA SER A 282 13.62 0.10 1.39
C SER A 282 12.71 1.31 1.40
N ALA A 283 12.96 2.28 0.52
CA ALA A 283 12.04 3.36 0.19
C ALA A 283 12.13 3.69 -1.29
N ILE A 284 10.99 3.92 -1.93
CA ILE A 284 10.89 4.37 -3.32
C ILE A 284 9.94 5.56 -3.42
N PHE A 285 10.13 6.40 -4.42
CA PHE A 285 9.04 7.19 -4.95
C PHE A 285 8.46 6.48 -6.17
N LEU A 286 7.16 6.54 -6.33
CA LEU A 286 6.43 5.86 -7.38
C LEU A 286 5.31 6.75 -7.92
N GLY A 287 5.40 7.05 -9.21
CA GLY A 287 4.39 7.79 -9.93
C GLY A 287 3.74 6.95 -11.02
N ASN A 288 2.55 7.37 -11.42
CA ASN A 288 1.83 6.78 -12.53
C ASN A 288 1.04 7.84 -13.30
N SER A 289 0.87 7.58 -14.60
CA SER A 289 0.06 8.38 -15.49
C SER A 289 -0.60 7.47 -16.52
N ALA A 290 -1.77 7.86 -17.00
CA ALA A 290 -2.47 7.20 -18.10
C ALA A 290 -2.70 8.22 -19.22
N THR A 291 -2.32 7.88 -20.44
CA THR A 291 -2.34 8.75 -21.62
C THR A 291 -2.78 8.00 -22.86
N CYS A 292 -3.07 8.70 -23.94
CA CYS A 292 -3.32 8.08 -25.24
C CYS A 292 -1.99 7.57 -25.84
N ALA A 293 -2.06 6.49 -26.60
CA ALA A 293 -0.86 5.83 -27.14
C ALA A 293 -0.01 6.77 -28.05
N ASP A 294 -0.65 7.61 -28.82
CA ASP A 294 -0.03 8.61 -29.70
C ASP A 294 0.64 9.78 -28.94
N ARG A 295 0.33 9.94 -27.66
CA ARG A 295 0.88 11.01 -26.82
C ARG A 295 1.80 10.48 -25.69
N ALA A 296 2.09 9.19 -25.69
CA ALA A 296 2.86 8.57 -24.62
C ALA A 296 4.28 9.14 -24.50
N ASP A 297 4.99 9.32 -25.60
CA ASP A 297 6.35 9.88 -25.60
C ASP A 297 6.34 11.31 -25.10
N GLU A 298 5.44 12.17 -25.58
CA GLU A 298 5.28 13.56 -25.12
C GLU A 298 4.97 13.62 -23.62
N THR A 299 4.12 12.70 -23.14
CA THR A 299 3.77 12.59 -21.70
C THR A 299 5.00 12.25 -20.85
N VAL A 300 5.78 11.26 -21.29
CA VAL A 300 7.02 10.85 -20.58
C VAL A 300 8.03 11.99 -20.56
N GLU A 301 8.26 12.64 -21.72
CA GLU A 301 9.21 13.75 -21.80
C GLU A 301 8.80 14.93 -20.90
N GLU A 302 7.52 15.25 -20.84
CA GLU A 302 7.05 16.34 -19.96
C GLU A 302 7.17 15.96 -18.47
N ILE A 303 6.86 14.71 -18.09
CA ILE A 303 7.08 14.23 -16.71
C ILE A 303 8.57 14.35 -16.35
N GLU A 304 9.46 13.81 -17.19
CA GLU A 304 10.91 13.87 -16.93
C GLU A 304 11.44 15.30 -16.88
N LYS A 305 10.92 16.19 -17.73
CA LYS A 305 11.26 17.62 -17.73
C LYS A 305 10.87 18.27 -16.39
N GLN A 306 9.66 18.02 -15.88
CA GLN A 306 9.21 18.59 -14.61
C GLN A 306 10.00 18.03 -13.42
N VAL A 307 10.27 16.73 -13.44
CA VAL A 307 11.13 16.08 -12.43
C VAL A 307 12.54 16.65 -12.43
N ARG A 308 13.15 16.82 -13.60
CA ARG A 308 14.46 17.45 -13.73
C ARG A 308 14.45 18.89 -13.23
N HIS A 309 13.48 19.68 -13.64
CA HIS A 309 13.35 21.08 -13.24
C HIS A 309 13.29 21.24 -11.72
N ILE A 310 12.43 20.44 -11.03
CA ILE A 310 12.35 20.51 -9.56
C ILE A 310 13.60 19.97 -8.88
N SER A 311 14.30 19.02 -9.49
CA SER A 311 15.55 18.49 -8.92
C SER A 311 16.71 19.49 -9.00
N GLU A 312 16.77 20.30 -10.08
CA GLU A 312 17.83 21.28 -10.32
C GLU A 312 17.56 22.61 -9.59
N GLU A 313 16.33 23.13 -9.67
CA GLU A 313 15.98 24.46 -9.16
C GLU A 313 15.27 24.41 -7.79
N GLY A 314 14.67 23.27 -7.44
CA GLY A 314 13.82 23.12 -6.26
C GLY A 314 12.40 23.66 -6.48
N PRO A 315 11.56 23.66 -5.44
CA PRO A 315 10.29 24.36 -5.45
C PRO A 315 10.49 25.86 -5.30
N THR A 316 9.49 26.65 -5.72
CA THR A 316 9.41 28.07 -5.39
C THR A 316 8.99 28.25 -3.92
N GLN A 317 9.23 29.46 -3.35
CA GLN A 317 8.76 29.77 -1.99
C GLN A 317 7.24 29.61 -1.86
N GLN A 318 6.48 30.06 -2.85
CA GLN A 318 5.02 29.95 -2.87
C GLN A 318 4.56 28.49 -2.87
N GLU A 319 5.16 27.61 -3.68
CA GLU A 319 4.84 26.18 -3.70
C GLU A 319 5.15 25.51 -2.35
N LEU A 320 6.24 25.94 -1.69
CA LEU A 320 6.61 25.44 -0.36
C LEU A 320 5.57 25.86 0.69
N ASP A 321 5.16 27.11 0.70
CA ASP A 321 4.21 27.65 1.67
C ASP A 321 2.81 27.05 1.49
N ASP A 322 2.34 26.91 0.24
CA ASP A 322 1.08 26.27 -0.10
C ASP A 322 1.10 24.79 0.28
N GLY A 323 2.17 24.08 -0.04
CA GLY A 323 2.35 22.67 0.30
C GLY A 323 2.33 22.41 1.81
N LYS A 324 3.05 23.24 2.58
CA LYS A 324 3.03 23.17 4.05
C LYS A 324 1.63 23.43 4.62
N SER A 325 0.95 24.45 4.13
CA SER A 325 -0.40 24.82 4.56
C SER A 325 -1.37 23.64 4.33
N TYR A 326 -1.32 23.04 3.15
CA TYR A 326 -2.16 21.90 2.82
C TYR A 326 -1.88 20.67 3.70
N LEU A 327 -0.60 20.31 3.85
CA LEU A 327 -0.20 19.13 4.64
C LEU A 327 -0.65 19.23 6.10
N LYS A 328 -0.55 20.42 6.70
CA LYS A 328 -1.03 20.68 8.06
C LYS A 328 -2.57 20.58 8.16
N GLY A 329 -3.29 21.17 7.21
CA GLY A 329 -4.76 21.14 7.22
C GLY A 329 -5.36 19.77 6.92
N SER A 330 -4.78 19.02 5.98
CA SER A 330 -5.30 17.72 5.56
C SER A 330 -5.13 16.62 6.62
N GLN A 331 -4.18 16.74 7.52
CA GLN A 331 -3.91 15.77 8.58
C GLN A 331 -5.15 15.51 9.44
N VAL A 332 -5.84 16.56 9.87
CA VAL A 332 -7.04 16.44 10.73
C VAL A 332 -8.19 15.78 9.99
N LEU A 333 -8.38 16.11 8.72
CA LEU A 333 -9.46 15.54 7.89
C LEU A 333 -9.27 14.04 7.62
N ALA A 334 -8.03 13.54 7.66
CA ALA A 334 -7.74 12.13 7.47
C ALA A 334 -8.18 11.23 8.64
N LEU A 335 -8.52 11.80 9.80
CA LEU A 335 -8.80 11.07 11.06
C LEU A 335 -10.26 11.11 11.50
N ASN A 336 -11.18 11.36 10.61
CA ASN A 336 -12.60 11.60 10.90
C ASN A 336 -13.41 10.34 11.26
N THR A 337 -12.80 9.17 11.40
CA THR A 337 -13.46 7.93 11.85
C THR A 337 -12.54 7.11 12.75
N SER A 338 -13.13 6.35 13.70
CA SER A 338 -12.36 5.46 14.60
C SER A 338 -11.48 4.46 13.83
N SER A 339 -11.97 3.91 12.70
CA SER A 339 -11.17 2.99 11.85
C SER A 339 -9.98 3.68 11.19
N LYS A 340 -10.13 4.93 10.72
CA LYS A 340 -9.02 5.68 10.13
C LYS A 340 -8.00 6.06 11.20
N LEU A 341 -8.45 6.45 12.38
CA LEU A 341 -7.57 6.75 13.51
C LEU A 341 -6.80 5.49 13.94
N ALA A 342 -7.49 4.36 14.14
CA ALA A 342 -6.84 3.09 14.48
C ALA A 342 -5.76 2.70 13.44
N ARG A 343 -6.08 2.82 12.16
CA ARG A 343 -5.13 2.54 11.06
C ARG A 343 -3.91 3.47 11.10
N THR A 344 -4.12 4.75 11.36
CA THR A 344 -3.02 5.73 11.47
C THR A 344 -2.14 5.41 12.67
N LEU A 345 -2.71 5.09 13.83
CA LEU A 345 -1.97 4.70 15.02
C LEU A 345 -1.18 3.41 14.81
N LEU A 346 -1.77 2.40 14.14
CA LEU A 346 -1.05 1.20 13.76
C LEU A 346 0.13 1.54 12.83
N ARG A 347 -0.10 2.39 11.82
CA ARG A 347 0.96 2.82 10.90
C ARG A 347 2.10 3.50 11.65
N HIS A 348 1.81 4.40 12.59
CA HIS A 348 2.83 5.04 13.42
C HIS A 348 3.66 4.03 14.22
N GLN A 349 3.03 2.98 14.76
CA GLN A 349 3.75 1.91 15.46
C GLN A 349 4.66 1.11 14.52
N LEU A 350 4.18 0.77 13.30
CA LEU A 350 4.95 0.05 12.29
C LEU A 350 6.15 0.90 11.81
N ASP A 351 5.93 2.18 11.59
CA ASP A 351 6.96 3.14 11.20
C ASP A 351 7.88 3.54 12.38
N LYS A 352 7.67 2.97 13.59
CA LYS A 352 8.44 3.23 14.81
C LYS A 352 8.47 4.71 15.22
N LEU A 353 7.39 5.44 14.95
CA LEU A 353 7.27 6.85 15.29
C LEU A 353 6.97 7.03 16.79
N ALA A 354 7.41 8.16 17.33
CA ALA A 354 7.11 8.53 18.71
C ALA A 354 5.60 8.71 18.94
N ILE A 355 5.15 8.50 20.16
CA ILE A 355 3.73 8.56 20.53
C ILE A 355 3.14 9.95 20.29
N ASP A 356 3.95 10.99 20.39
CA ASP A 356 3.60 12.40 20.18
C ASP A 356 3.86 12.89 18.75
N TYR A 357 4.15 11.97 17.82
CA TYR A 357 4.44 12.31 16.42
C TYR A 357 3.29 13.12 15.78
N PHE A 358 2.05 12.73 16.07
CA PHE A 358 0.88 13.42 15.52
C PHE A 358 0.84 14.90 15.94
N GLU A 359 1.13 15.18 17.19
CA GLU A 359 1.15 16.54 17.76
C GLU A 359 2.33 17.35 17.20
N LYS A 360 3.48 16.72 16.99
CA LYS A 360 4.70 17.35 16.48
C LYS A 360 4.72 17.53 14.97
N HIS A 361 3.90 16.80 14.22
CA HIS A 361 3.94 16.77 12.76
C HIS A 361 3.88 18.17 12.13
N ASN A 362 2.94 19.01 12.58
CA ASN A 362 2.79 20.35 12.02
C ASN A 362 4.04 21.23 12.27
N ALA A 363 4.62 21.12 13.46
CA ALA A 363 5.88 21.83 13.77
C ALA A 363 7.04 21.30 12.90
N MET A 364 7.11 19.99 12.65
CA MET A 364 8.13 19.42 11.76
C MET A 364 7.96 19.88 10.31
N VAL A 365 6.72 20.01 9.83
CA VAL A 365 6.44 20.57 8.50
C VAL A 365 6.86 22.05 8.42
N ASP A 366 6.59 22.85 9.47
CA ASP A 366 6.94 24.25 9.52
C ASP A 366 8.46 24.50 9.50
N LEU A 367 9.24 23.61 10.08
CA LEU A 367 10.70 23.69 10.13
C LEU A 367 11.39 23.48 8.77
N VAL A 368 10.72 22.88 7.78
CA VAL A 368 11.32 22.66 6.46
C VAL A 368 11.60 23.99 5.78
N THR A 369 12.85 24.29 5.50
CA THR A 369 13.28 25.49 4.76
C THR A 369 13.24 25.27 3.24
N LEU A 370 13.34 26.34 2.47
CA LEU A 370 13.46 26.25 1.01
C LEU A 370 14.75 25.51 0.61
N GLU A 371 15.81 25.69 1.36
CA GLU A 371 17.09 25.01 1.14
C GLU A 371 16.97 23.50 1.41
N ASP A 372 16.31 23.09 2.50
CA ASP A 372 16.02 21.70 2.77
C ASP A 372 15.18 21.08 1.66
N ALA A 373 14.16 21.79 1.19
CA ALA A 373 13.31 21.36 0.09
C ALA A 373 14.10 21.17 -1.22
N LYS A 374 15.00 22.08 -1.56
CA LYS A 374 15.88 21.96 -2.74
C LYS A 374 16.83 20.77 -2.61
N ARG A 375 17.46 20.60 -1.46
CA ARG A 375 18.35 19.46 -1.20
C ARG A 375 17.60 18.13 -1.30
N ALA A 376 16.41 18.04 -0.73
CA ALA A 376 15.58 16.84 -0.80
C ALA A 376 15.10 16.55 -2.23
N ALA A 377 14.74 17.55 -3.01
CA ALA A 377 14.36 17.40 -4.42
C ALA A 377 15.54 16.85 -5.26
N GLN A 378 16.73 17.41 -5.09
CA GLN A 378 17.94 16.92 -5.76
C GLN A 378 18.25 15.48 -5.36
N ARG A 379 18.10 15.13 -4.07
CA ARG A 379 18.34 13.77 -3.57
C ARG A 379 17.35 12.76 -4.13
N LEU A 380 16.06 13.11 -4.23
CA LEU A 380 15.02 12.23 -4.72
C LEU A 380 15.12 11.99 -6.23
N TRP A 381 15.37 13.05 -7.02
CA TRP A 381 15.17 13.00 -8.46
C TRP A 381 16.41 13.33 -9.29
N GLY A 382 17.51 13.70 -8.67
CA GLY A 382 18.74 14.09 -9.38
C GLY A 382 19.37 12.98 -10.23
N GLU A 383 19.09 11.72 -9.94
CA GLU A 383 19.58 10.57 -10.73
C GLU A 383 18.64 10.20 -11.90
N GLY A 384 17.50 10.89 -12.06
CA GLY A 384 16.49 10.64 -13.09
C GLY A 384 15.44 9.61 -12.69
N LEU A 385 14.79 8.96 -13.67
CA LEU A 385 13.66 8.06 -13.46
C LEU A 385 13.91 6.66 -14.02
N LEU A 386 13.46 5.63 -13.28
CA LEU A 386 13.12 4.34 -13.84
C LEU A 386 11.69 4.45 -14.38
N THR A 387 11.50 4.30 -15.69
CA THR A 387 10.22 4.49 -16.37
C THR A 387 9.79 3.19 -17.06
N ILE A 388 8.62 2.70 -16.74
CA ILE A 388 7.97 1.55 -17.37
C ILE A 388 6.77 2.05 -18.16
N ILE A 389 6.75 1.77 -19.45
CA ILE A 389 5.69 2.19 -20.38
C ILE A 389 4.98 0.92 -20.88
N VAL A 390 3.68 0.83 -20.65
CA VAL A 390 2.85 -0.33 -21.06
C VAL A 390 1.73 0.15 -21.94
N GLY A 391 1.68 -0.31 -23.19
CA GLY A 391 0.67 0.12 -24.16
C GLY A 391 1.01 -0.28 -25.59
N ARG A 392 0.28 0.29 -26.56
CA ARG A 392 0.58 0.11 -27.98
C ARG A 392 1.87 0.85 -28.36
N SER A 393 2.63 0.24 -29.27
CA SER A 393 3.79 0.93 -29.85
C SER A 393 3.33 2.19 -30.62
N PRO A 394 4.05 3.31 -30.53
CA PRO A 394 3.76 4.49 -31.35
C PRO A 394 3.71 4.18 -32.87
N ARG A 395 4.44 3.15 -33.32
CA ARG A 395 4.43 2.68 -34.73
C ARG A 395 3.16 1.94 -35.07
N ASP A 396 2.44 1.35 -34.12
CA ASP A 396 1.18 0.61 -34.31
C ASP A 396 -0.05 1.51 -34.06
N ALA A 397 0.15 2.69 -33.48
CA ALA A 397 -0.90 3.69 -33.21
C ALA A 397 -1.38 4.46 -34.45
N ALA A 398 -0.89 4.12 -35.67
CA ALA A 398 -1.28 4.76 -36.92
C ALA A 398 -2.75 4.53 -37.31
N GLN A 399 -3.54 3.75 -36.56
CA GLN A 399 -4.99 3.74 -36.62
C GLN A 399 -5.56 4.50 -35.41
N PRO A 400 -6.15 5.69 -35.60
CA PRO A 400 -6.67 6.49 -34.50
C PRO A 400 -7.88 5.78 -33.88
N THR A 401 -7.67 5.14 -32.74
CA THR A 401 -8.78 4.78 -31.83
C THR A 401 -9.10 6.05 -31.04
N PRO A 402 -10.32 6.62 -31.14
CA PRO A 402 -10.61 7.85 -30.42
C PRO A 402 -10.52 7.62 -28.92
N CYS A 403 -9.55 8.27 -28.26
CA CYS A 403 -9.63 8.55 -26.84
C CYS A 403 -10.79 9.54 -26.67
N HIS A 404 -11.94 9.09 -26.18
CA HIS A 404 -13.11 9.94 -25.97
C HIS A 404 -12.71 11.15 -25.12
N ARG A 405 -12.71 12.32 -25.76
CA ARG A 405 -12.87 13.60 -25.07
C ARG A 405 -14.34 13.66 -24.68
N GLU A 406 -14.67 13.37 -23.43
CA GLU A 406 -15.88 13.94 -22.87
C GLU A 406 -15.60 15.42 -22.64
N PRO A 407 -16.30 16.33 -23.30
CA PRO A 407 -16.22 17.75 -22.97
C PRO A 407 -16.90 17.94 -21.62
N HIS A 408 -16.16 18.46 -20.65
CA HIS A 408 -16.80 18.99 -19.45
C HIS A 408 -17.76 20.12 -19.85
N PRO A 409 -19.05 20.08 -19.46
CA PRO A 409 -19.91 21.24 -19.57
C PRO A 409 -19.36 22.34 -18.66
N ARG A 410 -19.37 23.56 -19.18
CA ARG A 410 -18.96 24.81 -18.51
C ARG A 410 -19.85 25.13 -17.32
#